data_cbe56350c1b52087af58efd09e2f682f
#
_entry.id   cbe56350c1b52087af58efd09e2f682f
#
_cell.length_a   1.000
_cell.length_b   1.000
_cell.length_c   1.000
_cell.angle_alpha   90.00
_cell.angle_beta   90.00
_cell.angle_gamma   90.00
#
_symmetry.space_group_name_H-M   'P 1'
#
loop_
_entity.id
_entity.type
_entity.pdbx_description
1 polymer ?
#
loop_
_entity_poly.entity_id
_entity_poly.type
_entity_poly.pdbx_seq_one_letter_code
_entity_poly.pdbx_strand_id
1 'polypeptide(L)'
;MFTNISIHTVMVLDQDEALDFYVGKLGFEKKDDVDMGFMRWLTIALPGDPDRQILLEVPGPPAHSDEVAATVRDLVTKGALGAAAMLTTDDCRKTYEELSALGVEFTEEPTEQPYGIDCALRDPFGNHIRITQLATGPVEISDDDIARWKSDA
;
A
#
# COMPACT_ATOMS: atom_id res chain seq x y z
N MET A 1 -6.09 23.93 14.54
CA MET A 1 -6.80 23.14 13.51
C MET A 1 -5.76 22.34 12.72
N PHE A 2 -6.07 21.13 12.30
CA PHE A 2 -5.14 20.29 11.51
C PHE A 2 -4.93 20.88 10.12
N THR A 3 -3.75 20.68 9.54
CA THR A 3 -3.37 21.22 8.21
C THR A 3 -3.23 20.14 7.14
N ASN A 4 -2.76 18.94 7.50
CA ASN A 4 -2.60 17.82 6.58
C ASN A 4 -2.52 16.49 7.35
N ILE A 5 -2.49 15.39 6.59
CA ILE A 5 -2.07 14.06 7.06
C ILE A 5 -0.63 13.88 6.56
N SER A 6 0.35 14.02 7.46
CA SER A 6 1.77 13.99 7.10
C SER A 6 2.36 12.58 7.06
N ILE A 7 1.96 11.72 7.99
CA ILE A 7 2.47 10.34 8.11
C ILE A 7 1.30 9.41 8.44
N HIS A 8 1.26 8.26 7.81
CA HIS A 8 0.45 7.12 8.26
C HIS A 8 1.34 5.87 8.35
N THR A 9 0.94 4.90 9.15
CA THR A 9 1.74 3.71 9.43
C THR A 9 1.25 2.53 8.59
N VAL A 10 2.21 1.80 8.00
CA VAL A 10 2.01 0.49 7.40
C VAL A 10 2.83 -0.52 8.19
N MET A 11 2.17 -1.56 8.70
CA MET A 11 2.84 -2.63 9.43
C MET A 11 3.56 -3.57 8.46
N VAL A 12 4.86 -3.75 8.67
CA VAL A 12 5.73 -4.66 7.91
C VAL A 12 6.40 -5.63 8.87
N LEU A 13 6.88 -6.75 8.37
CA LEU A 13 7.53 -7.75 9.22
C LEU A 13 9.06 -7.68 9.17
N ASP A 14 9.61 -7.08 8.13
CA ASP A 14 11.03 -6.81 7.95
C ASP A 14 11.20 -5.49 7.18
N GLN A 15 11.95 -4.55 7.75
CA GLN A 15 12.10 -3.21 7.17
C GLN A 15 13.07 -3.16 5.99
N ASP A 16 14.07 -4.05 5.93
CA ASP A 16 14.98 -4.12 4.79
C ASP A 16 14.29 -4.76 3.58
N GLU A 17 13.53 -5.83 3.78
CA GLU A 17 12.67 -6.41 2.75
C GLU A 17 11.60 -5.42 2.27
N ALA A 18 11.05 -4.61 3.19
CA ALA A 18 10.13 -3.53 2.84
C ALA A 18 10.79 -2.47 1.94
N LEU A 19 12.04 -2.07 2.22
CA LEU A 19 12.79 -1.15 1.36
C LEU A 19 13.03 -1.73 -0.03
N ASP A 20 13.43 -2.99 -0.12
CA ASP A 20 13.62 -3.66 -1.42
C ASP A 20 12.35 -3.66 -2.26
N PHE A 21 11.20 -3.79 -1.63
CA PHE A 21 9.91 -3.77 -2.30
C PHE A 21 9.43 -2.34 -2.61
N TYR A 22 9.21 -1.51 -1.60
CA TYR A 22 8.62 -0.19 -1.77
C TYR A 22 9.54 0.78 -2.51
N VAL A 23 10.83 0.79 -2.21
CA VAL A 23 11.82 1.64 -2.89
C VAL A 23 12.35 0.95 -4.14
N GLY A 24 12.76 -0.30 -4.04
CA GLY A 24 13.41 -1.02 -5.13
C GLY A 24 12.47 -1.39 -6.28
N LYS A 25 11.19 -1.70 -6.01
CA LYS A 25 10.24 -2.11 -7.05
C LYS A 25 9.16 -1.06 -7.31
N LEU A 26 8.53 -0.49 -6.26
CA LEU A 26 7.43 0.46 -6.42
C LEU A 26 7.88 1.90 -6.68
N GLY A 27 9.17 2.22 -6.54
CA GLY A 27 9.72 3.54 -6.86
C GLY A 27 9.47 4.62 -5.81
N PHE A 28 9.17 4.25 -4.56
CA PHE A 28 9.19 5.20 -3.45
C PHE A 28 10.61 5.66 -3.15
N GLU A 29 10.75 6.77 -2.47
CA GLU A 29 12.01 7.28 -1.93
C GLU A 29 12.05 7.08 -0.41
N LYS A 30 13.19 6.61 0.10
CA LYS A 30 13.45 6.60 1.54
C LYS A 30 13.66 8.05 2.03
N LYS A 31 12.93 8.44 3.08
CA LYS A 31 13.01 9.78 3.66
C LYS A 31 13.83 9.77 4.94
N ASP A 32 13.36 9.10 5.97
CA ASP A 32 14.07 8.96 7.23
C ASP A 32 14.43 7.50 7.48
N ASP A 33 15.58 7.27 8.12
CA ASP A 33 16.03 5.94 8.53
C ASP A 33 16.90 6.11 9.77
N VAL A 34 16.28 6.05 10.94
CA VAL A 34 16.91 6.35 12.23
C VAL A 34 16.73 5.20 13.19
N ASP A 35 17.83 4.60 13.61
CA ASP A 35 17.84 3.64 14.73
C ASP A 35 17.74 4.41 16.05
N MET A 36 16.62 4.24 16.75
CA MET A 36 16.38 4.83 18.07
C MET A 36 16.74 3.88 19.21
N GLY A 37 17.30 2.70 18.91
CA GLY A 37 17.65 1.66 19.87
C GLY A 37 16.47 0.77 20.26
N PHE A 38 15.30 1.33 20.52
CA PHE A 38 14.07 0.60 20.82
C PHE A 38 13.16 0.37 19.60
N MET A 39 13.35 1.14 18.53
CA MET A 39 12.71 0.97 17.23
C MET A 39 13.55 1.64 16.14
N ARG A 40 13.36 1.21 14.90
CA ARG A 40 13.88 1.90 13.71
C ARG A 40 12.77 2.75 13.12
N TRP A 41 12.97 4.07 13.11
CA TRP A 41 12.07 5.02 12.45
C TRP A 41 12.42 5.06 10.97
N LEU A 42 11.60 4.42 10.14
CA LEU A 42 11.82 4.29 8.71
C LEU A 42 10.61 4.85 7.95
N THR A 43 10.82 5.93 7.20
CA THR A 43 9.77 6.53 6.39
C THR A 43 10.12 6.55 4.91
N ILE A 44 9.09 6.41 4.08
CA ILE A 44 9.14 6.50 2.63
C ILE A 44 8.09 7.49 2.13
N ALA A 45 8.29 8.03 0.92
CA ALA A 45 7.32 8.88 0.23
C ALA A 45 7.41 8.69 -1.28
N LEU A 46 6.40 9.11 -2.02
CA LEU A 46 6.49 9.21 -3.47
C LEU A 46 7.39 10.40 -3.86
N PRO A 47 8.19 10.30 -4.95
CA PRO A 47 9.03 11.41 -5.41
C PRO A 47 8.26 12.70 -5.67
N GLY A 48 7.02 12.59 -6.15
CA GLY A 48 6.14 13.73 -6.43
C GLY A 48 5.34 14.26 -5.24
N ASP A 49 5.39 13.58 -4.08
CA ASP A 49 4.63 13.94 -2.87
C ASP A 49 5.44 13.69 -1.60
N PRO A 50 6.55 14.44 -1.40
CA PRO A 50 7.48 14.18 -0.29
C PRO A 50 6.90 14.54 1.09
N ASP A 51 5.83 15.32 1.14
CA ASP A 51 5.21 15.77 2.38
C ASP A 51 4.24 14.74 2.99
N ARG A 52 3.85 13.74 2.20
CA ARG A 52 2.99 12.63 2.64
C ARG A 52 3.81 11.35 2.74
N GLN A 53 4.12 10.97 3.96
CA GLN A 53 5.02 9.85 4.23
C GLN A 53 4.28 8.61 4.74
N ILE A 54 4.88 7.46 4.52
CA ILE A 54 4.49 6.18 5.10
C ILE A 54 5.59 5.76 6.08
N LEU A 55 5.22 5.55 7.34
CA LEU A 55 6.07 4.90 8.33
C LEU A 55 5.96 3.38 8.15
N LEU A 56 7.05 2.73 7.80
CA LEU A 56 7.15 1.28 7.74
C LEU A 56 7.55 0.77 9.13
N GLU A 57 6.59 0.24 9.88
CA GLU A 57 6.78 -0.12 11.29
C GLU A 57 6.66 -1.63 11.50
N VAL A 58 7.60 -2.20 12.26
CA VAL A 58 7.51 -3.59 12.72
C VAL A 58 6.69 -3.63 14.00
N PRO A 59 5.64 -4.49 14.09
CA PRO A 59 4.85 -4.62 15.31
C PRO A 59 5.69 -4.99 16.52
N GLY A 60 5.62 -4.17 17.57
CA GLY A 60 6.39 -4.37 18.80
C GLY A 60 6.35 -3.16 19.75
N PRO A 61 7.09 -3.24 20.88
CA PRO A 61 7.27 -2.09 21.75
C PRO A 61 7.94 -0.91 21.03
N PRO A 62 7.61 0.35 21.39
CA PRO A 62 6.69 0.74 22.46
C PRO A 62 5.21 0.79 22.05
N ALA A 63 4.89 0.69 20.73
CA ALA A 63 3.54 0.86 20.23
C ALA A 63 2.60 -0.30 20.62
N HIS A 64 3.15 -1.52 20.70
CA HIS A 64 2.40 -2.73 21.01
C HIS A 64 3.11 -3.56 22.08
N SER A 65 2.33 -4.18 23.00
CA SER A 65 2.85 -5.26 23.84
C SER A 65 3.22 -6.47 22.98
N ASP A 66 4.01 -7.39 23.50
CA ASP A 66 4.41 -8.61 22.77
C ASP A 66 3.20 -9.44 22.31
N GLU A 67 2.15 -9.53 23.12
CA GLU A 67 0.91 -10.23 22.79
C GLU A 67 0.16 -9.56 21.64
N VAL A 68 0.01 -8.23 21.71
CA VAL A 68 -0.65 -7.46 20.64
C VAL A 68 0.18 -7.51 19.36
N ALA A 69 1.50 -7.39 19.46
CA ALA A 69 2.41 -7.48 18.32
C ALA A 69 2.30 -8.84 17.60
N ALA A 70 2.20 -9.94 18.34
CA ALA A 70 1.98 -11.27 17.75
C ALA A 70 0.66 -11.34 16.97
N THR A 71 -0.42 -10.78 17.54
CA THR A 71 -1.73 -10.69 16.88
C THR A 71 -1.66 -9.83 15.61
N VAL A 72 -1.01 -8.66 15.66
CA VAL A 72 -0.86 -7.78 14.50
C VAL A 72 -0.06 -8.48 13.39
N ARG A 73 1.03 -9.19 13.71
CA ARG A 73 1.80 -9.97 12.72
C ARG A 73 0.94 -11.01 12.02
N ASP A 74 0.12 -11.74 12.77
CA ASP A 74 -0.80 -12.73 12.20
C ASP A 74 -1.83 -12.06 11.26
N LEU A 75 -2.40 -10.92 11.65
CA LEU A 75 -3.35 -10.17 10.83
C LEU A 75 -2.72 -9.59 9.56
N VAL A 76 -1.47 -9.10 9.62
CA VAL A 76 -0.73 -8.63 8.43
C VAL A 76 -0.61 -9.75 7.41
N THR A 77 -0.15 -10.93 7.81
CA THR A 77 0.02 -12.09 6.91
C THR A 77 -1.28 -12.56 6.27
N LYS A 78 -2.41 -12.28 6.90
CA LYS A 78 -3.76 -12.59 6.40
C LYS A 78 -4.35 -11.47 5.53
N GLY A 79 -3.65 -10.34 5.38
CA GLY A 79 -4.16 -9.17 4.67
C GLY A 79 -5.38 -8.53 5.35
N ALA A 80 -5.48 -8.64 6.66
CA ALA A 80 -6.68 -8.23 7.43
C ALA A 80 -6.66 -6.76 7.89
N LEU A 81 -5.59 -6.00 7.61
CA LEU A 81 -5.44 -4.61 8.05
C LEU A 81 -5.97 -3.56 7.05
N GLY A 82 -6.66 -4.01 6.01
CA GLY A 82 -7.16 -3.14 4.94
C GLY A 82 -6.08 -2.77 3.92
N ALA A 83 -6.34 -1.75 3.10
CA ALA A 83 -5.39 -1.29 2.10
C ALA A 83 -4.26 -0.47 2.74
N ALA A 84 -3.03 -0.91 2.57
CA ALA A 84 -1.84 -0.18 3.00
C ALA A 84 -1.65 1.12 2.22
N ALA A 85 -1.94 1.09 0.91
CA ALA A 85 -1.93 2.25 0.04
C ALA A 85 -2.92 2.09 -1.11
N MET A 86 -3.48 3.22 -1.55
CA MET A 86 -4.19 3.37 -2.81
C MET A 86 -3.42 4.38 -3.63
N LEU A 87 -2.74 3.89 -4.69
CA LEU A 87 -1.85 4.67 -5.52
C LEU A 87 -2.55 5.07 -6.82
N THR A 88 -2.22 6.23 -7.36
CA THR A 88 -2.70 6.64 -8.69
C THR A 88 -1.56 6.58 -9.70
N THR A 89 -1.90 6.25 -10.94
CA THR A 89 -0.99 6.23 -12.08
C THR A 89 -1.67 6.84 -13.30
N ASP A 90 -0.89 7.33 -14.25
CA ASP A 90 -1.40 7.82 -15.53
C ASP A 90 -1.77 6.67 -16.49
N ASP A 91 -1.17 5.49 -16.32
CA ASP A 91 -1.40 4.30 -17.15
C ASP A 91 -1.31 3.02 -16.30
N CYS A 92 -2.48 2.50 -15.92
CA CYS A 92 -2.57 1.32 -15.05
C CYS A 92 -2.04 0.04 -15.73
N ARG A 93 -2.28 -0.13 -17.02
CA ARG A 93 -1.86 -1.33 -17.76
C ARG A 93 -0.34 -1.35 -17.93
N LYS A 94 0.24 -0.22 -18.29
CA LYS A 94 1.70 -0.07 -18.40
C LYS A 94 2.38 -0.27 -17.04
N THR A 95 1.84 0.32 -15.98
CA THR A 95 2.34 0.15 -14.61
C THR A 95 2.31 -1.33 -14.19
N TYR A 96 1.23 -2.03 -14.51
CA TYR A 96 1.10 -3.46 -14.26
C TYR A 96 2.18 -4.27 -14.99
N GLU A 97 2.42 -4.00 -16.28
CA GLU A 97 3.45 -4.68 -17.08
C GLU A 97 4.85 -4.42 -16.52
N GLU A 98 5.19 -3.18 -16.21
CA GLU A 98 6.50 -2.79 -15.67
C GLU A 98 6.76 -3.43 -14.30
N LEU A 99 5.81 -3.38 -13.38
CA LEU A 99 5.95 -3.99 -12.06
C LEU A 99 5.97 -5.51 -12.12
N SER A 100 5.19 -6.14 -13.01
CA SER A 100 5.24 -7.59 -13.25
C SER A 100 6.59 -8.03 -13.75
N ALA A 101 7.24 -7.24 -14.63
CA ALA A 101 8.60 -7.51 -15.12
C ALA A 101 9.65 -7.43 -13.99
N LEU A 102 9.39 -6.67 -12.91
CA LEU A 102 10.22 -6.62 -11.70
C LEU A 102 9.88 -7.74 -10.70
N GLY A 103 9.00 -8.67 -11.06
CA GLY A 103 8.59 -9.79 -10.21
C GLY A 103 7.60 -9.39 -9.10
N VAL A 104 6.83 -8.32 -9.28
CA VAL A 104 5.70 -8.01 -8.40
C VAL A 104 4.53 -8.92 -8.74
N GLU A 105 3.97 -9.58 -7.73
CA GLU A 105 2.82 -10.47 -7.89
C GLU A 105 1.53 -9.68 -7.69
N PHE A 106 0.68 -9.67 -8.71
CA PHE A 106 -0.63 -9.04 -8.66
C PHE A 106 -1.70 -10.05 -8.24
N THR A 107 -2.64 -9.61 -7.43
CA THR A 107 -3.84 -10.37 -7.04
C THR A 107 -5.01 -10.12 -7.97
N GLU A 108 -5.03 -8.96 -8.63
CA GLU A 108 -6.03 -8.57 -9.63
C GLU A 108 -5.33 -7.87 -10.80
N GLU A 109 -5.64 -8.31 -12.03
CA GLU A 109 -5.16 -7.67 -13.26
C GLU A 109 -5.91 -6.35 -13.53
N PRO A 110 -5.35 -5.44 -14.37
CA PRO A 110 -6.02 -4.19 -14.72
C PRO A 110 -7.42 -4.42 -15.29
N THR A 111 -8.42 -3.97 -14.57
CA THR A 111 -9.84 -4.14 -14.88
C THR A 111 -10.53 -2.78 -14.95
N GLU A 112 -11.40 -2.60 -15.93
CA GLU A 112 -12.19 -1.39 -16.07
C GLU A 112 -13.27 -1.32 -14.99
N GLN A 113 -13.34 -0.18 -14.34
CA GLN A 113 -14.28 0.16 -13.30
C GLN A 113 -14.95 1.50 -13.63
N PRO A 114 -16.10 1.83 -13.06
CA PRO A 114 -16.74 3.14 -13.29
C PRO A 114 -15.85 4.34 -12.95
N TYR A 115 -14.91 4.15 -12.00
CA TYR A 115 -13.99 5.19 -11.53
C TYR A 115 -12.63 5.19 -12.26
N GLY A 116 -12.41 4.28 -13.20
CA GLY A 116 -11.15 4.19 -13.97
C GLY A 116 -10.71 2.76 -14.25
N ILE A 117 -9.39 2.56 -14.39
CA ILE A 117 -8.79 1.23 -14.54
C ILE A 117 -8.03 0.93 -13.25
N ASP A 118 -8.27 -0.23 -12.67
CA ASP A 118 -7.79 -0.57 -11.35
C ASP A 118 -7.17 -1.99 -11.34
N CYS A 119 -6.09 -2.15 -10.59
CA CYS A 119 -5.48 -3.45 -10.30
C CYS A 119 -5.02 -3.51 -8.85
N ALA A 120 -4.72 -4.71 -8.37
CA ALA A 120 -4.33 -4.90 -6.99
C ALA A 120 -3.15 -5.87 -6.85
N LEU A 121 -2.35 -5.63 -5.84
CA LEU A 121 -1.21 -6.46 -5.47
C LEU A 121 -1.11 -6.57 -3.95
N ARG A 122 -0.22 -7.44 -3.48
CA ARG A 122 0.19 -7.50 -2.09
C ARG A 122 1.68 -7.18 -1.96
N ASP A 123 2.04 -6.55 -0.85
CA ASP A 123 3.43 -6.46 -0.46
C ASP A 123 3.96 -7.82 0.03
N PRO A 124 5.26 -7.99 0.31
CA PRO A 124 5.83 -9.27 0.74
C PRO A 124 5.23 -9.82 2.04
N PHE A 125 4.57 -8.98 2.82
CA PHE A 125 4.04 -9.33 4.14
C PHE A 125 2.55 -9.69 4.13
N GLY A 126 1.84 -9.32 3.05
CA GLY A 126 0.41 -9.58 2.88
C GLY A 126 -0.47 -8.33 2.86
N ASN A 127 0.09 -7.12 3.02
CA ASN A 127 -0.67 -5.88 2.93
C ASN A 127 -1.21 -5.67 1.51
N HIS A 128 -2.46 -5.24 1.40
CA HIS A 128 -3.09 -4.91 0.12
C HIS A 128 -2.65 -3.53 -0.38
N ILE A 129 -2.35 -3.44 -1.67
CA ILE A 129 -2.09 -2.20 -2.38
C ILE A 129 -2.97 -2.18 -3.63
N ARG A 130 -3.65 -1.06 -3.88
CA ARG A 130 -4.38 -0.82 -5.12
C ARG A 130 -3.71 0.25 -5.94
N ILE A 131 -3.76 0.08 -7.26
CA ILE A 131 -3.24 1.03 -8.25
C ILE A 131 -4.38 1.39 -9.19
N THR A 132 -4.67 2.67 -9.31
CA THR A 132 -5.81 3.15 -10.10
C THR A 132 -5.37 4.23 -11.08
N GLN A 133 -5.73 4.05 -12.34
CA GLN A 133 -5.78 5.11 -13.33
C GLN A 133 -7.18 5.72 -13.28
N LEU A 134 -7.30 6.92 -12.74
CA LEU A 134 -8.60 7.56 -12.53
C LEU A 134 -9.29 7.89 -13.85
N ALA A 135 -10.60 7.76 -13.88
CA ALA A 135 -11.41 8.21 -15.00
C ALA A 135 -11.28 9.73 -15.20
N THR A 136 -11.33 10.17 -16.46
CA THR A 136 -11.20 11.61 -16.81
C THR A 136 -12.52 12.38 -16.79
N GLY A 137 -13.66 11.70 -16.56
CA GLY A 137 -14.99 12.25 -16.55
C GLY A 137 -15.74 12.01 -15.25
N PRO A 138 -17.02 12.40 -15.19
CA PRO A 138 -17.87 12.12 -14.04
C PRO A 138 -17.95 10.61 -13.76
N VAL A 139 -17.88 10.25 -12.50
CA VAL A 139 -18.03 8.85 -12.07
C VAL A 139 -19.48 8.60 -11.70
N GLU A 140 -20.13 7.70 -12.43
CA GLU A 140 -21.47 7.21 -12.13
C GLU A 140 -21.38 5.72 -11.79
N ILE A 141 -21.84 5.37 -10.59
CA ILE A 141 -21.87 3.99 -10.11
C ILE A 141 -23.30 3.48 -10.27
N SER A 142 -23.49 2.48 -11.12
CA SER A 142 -24.79 1.87 -11.37
C SER A 142 -25.15 0.80 -10.34
N ASP A 143 -26.43 0.44 -10.26
CA ASP A 143 -26.88 -0.69 -9.43
C ASP A 143 -26.25 -2.02 -9.89
N ASP A 144 -25.95 -2.16 -11.18
CA ASP A 144 -25.26 -3.33 -11.73
C ASP A 144 -23.79 -3.41 -11.25
N ASP A 145 -23.10 -2.27 -11.14
CA ASP A 145 -21.75 -2.22 -10.57
C ASP A 145 -21.75 -2.66 -9.11
N ILE A 146 -22.71 -2.16 -8.34
CA ILE A 146 -22.87 -2.55 -6.93
C ILE A 146 -23.18 -4.04 -6.81
N ALA A 147 -24.03 -4.59 -7.67
CA ALA A 147 -24.37 -6.00 -7.67
C ALA A 147 -23.15 -6.88 -7.99
N ARG A 148 -22.34 -6.48 -9.00
CA ARG A 148 -21.09 -7.16 -9.37
C ARG A 148 -20.11 -7.19 -8.19
N TRP A 149 -19.83 -6.04 -7.56
CA TRP A 149 -18.88 -5.97 -6.42
C TRP A 149 -19.34 -6.79 -5.21
N LYS A 150 -20.64 -6.97 -5.01
CA LYS A 150 -21.17 -7.85 -3.96
C LYS A 150 -20.99 -9.33 -4.28
N SER A 151 -20.99 -9.70 -5.57
CA SER A 151 -20.79 -11.10 -5.96
C SER A 151 -19.34 -11.53 -5.90
N ASP A 152 -18.40 -10.56 -6.05
CA ASP A 152 -16.95 -10.79 -6.05
C ASP A 152 -16.36 -10.72 -4.63
N ALA A 153 -17.16 -10.37 -3.65
CA ALA A 153 -16.78 -10.34 -2.23
C ALA A 153 -17.03 -11.70 -1.59
#